data_5810fb78d6b018367ec425f58b276e7c
#
_entry.id   5810fb78d6b018367ec425f58b276e7c
#
_cell.length_a   1.000
_cell.length_b   1.000
_cell.length_c   1.000
_cell.angle_alpha   90.00
_cell.angle_beta   90.00
_cell.angle_gamma   90.00
#
_symmetry.space_group_name_H-M   'P 1'
#
loop_
_entity.id
_entity.type
_entity.pdbx_description
1 polymer ?
#
loop_
_entity_poly.entity_id
_entity_poly.type
_entity_poly.pdbx_seq_one_letter_code
_entity_poly.pdbx_strand_id
1 'polypeptide(L)'
;MLPRMTKLKPRRKTNGHSNAKKNKKVLGTSIEQRPEHINSREEKGHFKIDAVKGKNGKNVACIITLVDRKSRYTYILFLPKLNAQNVNKALWKLFRKVGKKSFKSITSDNGSEFSRLTEMESRNLKVFFAHPYSSYECGTNENTNGLIREFLPKGKSMNGKEKEIPKIQKILNERCRKILDYRSAEEYHFDNTVA
;
A
#
# COMPACT_ATOMS: atom_id res chain seq x y z
N MET A 1 -13.90 -19.08 -16.86
CA MET A 1 -14.13 -17.65 -16.55
C MET A 1 -13.53 -16.83 -17.68
N LEU A 2 -14.36 -16.17 -18.50
CA LEU A 2 -13.92 -15.38 -19.66
C LEU A 2 -13.17 -14.13 -19.20
N PRO A 3 -12.09 -13.71 -19.89
CA PRO A 3 -11.36 -12.49 -19.57
C PRO A 3 -12.27 -11.28 -19.70
N ARG A 4 -12.23 -10.38 -18.74
CA ARG A 4 -12.96 -9.11 -18.78
C ARG A 4 -12.59 -8.32 -20.02
N MET A 5 -13.54 -8.12 -20.90
CA MET A 5 -13.42 -7.13 -21.98
C MET A 5 -13.26 -5.73 -21.35
N THR A 6 -12.08 -5.16 -21.47
CA THR A 6 -11.82 -3.77 -21.09
C THR A 6 -12.51 -2.86 -22.11
N LYS A 7 -13.68 -2.30 -21.76
CA LYS A 7 -14.29 -1.23 -22.54
C LYS A 7 -13.36 -0.02 -22.49
N LEU A 8 -12.74 0.31 -23.62
CA LEU A 8 -11.98 1.54 -23.80
C LEU A 8 -12.93 2.73 -23.57
N LYS A 9 -12.74 3.44 -22.47
CA LYS A 9 -13.47 4.68 -22.23
C LYS A 9 -12.89 5.77 -23.14
N PRO A 10 -13.73 6.53 -23.87
CA PRO A 10 -13.24 7.63 -24.68
C PRO A 10 -12.51 8.66 -23.81
N ARG A 11 -11.38 9.14 -24.31
CA ARG A 11 -10.55 10.13 -23.63
C ARG A 11 -11.35 11.44 -23.49
N ARG A 12 -11.75 11.81 -22.26
CA ARG A 12 -12.37 13.11 -22.01
C ARG A 12 -11.36 14.21 -22.37
N LYS A 13 -11.72 15.10 -23.30
CA LYS A 13 -10.99 16.37 -23.51
C LYS A 13 -11.10 17.18 -22.23
N THR A 14 -9.99 17.35 -21.50
CA THR A 14 -9.92 18.28 -20.37
C THR A 14 -9.70 19.66 -20.93
N ASN A 15 -10.69 20.55 -20.81
CA ASN A 15 -10.50 21.98 -21.04
C ASN A 15 -9.41 22.46 -20.07
N GLY A 16 -8.29 22.88 -20.64
CA GLY A 16 -7.12 23.29 -19.88
C GLY A 16 -7.34 24.61 -19.15
N HIS A 17 -7.67 24.53 -17.88
CA HIS A 17 -7.25 25.54 -16.91
C HIS A 17 -6.23 24.84 -16.01
N SER A 18 -4.97 24.91 -16.41
CA SER A 18 -3.86 24.52 -15.57
C SER A 18 -3.67 25.62 -14.50
N ASN A 19 -4.41 25.54 -13.40
CA ASN A 19 -3.91 26.11 -12.17
C ASN A 19 -2.57 25.42 -11.91
N ALA A 20 -1.46 26.16 -12.03
CA ALA A 20 -0.13 25.68 -11.70
C ALA A 20 -0.19 25.08 -10.30
N LYS A 21 -0.19 23.74 -10.22
CA LYS A 21 -0.27 23.02 -8.95
C LYS A 21 1.01 23.36 -8.21
N LYS A 22 0.89 24.12 -7.11
CA LYS A 22 2.01 24.41 -6.21
C LYS A 22 2.76 23.12 -5.93
N ASN A 23 4.07 23.10 -6.20
CA ASN A 23 4.93 21.96 -5.92
C ASN A 23 4.78 21.58 -4.45
N LYS A 24 4.13 20.45 -4.17
CA LYS A 24 4.02 19.96 -2.80
C LYS A 24 5.40 19.51 -2.36
N LYS A 25 5.85 20.04 -1.22
CA LYS A 25 7.08 19.58 -0.57
C LYS A 25 6.95 18.09 -0.21
N VAL A 26 8.01 17.32 -0.40
CA VAL A 26 8.09 15.93 0.06
C VAL A 26 8.01 15.89 1.59
N LEU A 27 7.22 14.98 2.15
CA LEU A 27 6.95 14.92 3.60
C LEU A 27 8.14 14.44 4.44
N GLY A 28 9.14 13.83 3.82
CA GLY A 28 10.34 13.31 4.49
C GLY A 28 11.43 12.98 3.48
N THR A 29 12.15 11.88 3.68
CA THR A 29 13.22 11.42 2.77
C THR A 29 12.65 11.06 1.39
N SER A 30 13.20 11.66 0.32
CA SER A 30 12.75 11.39 -1.05
C SER A 30 13.05 9.95 -1.47
N ILE A 31 12.19 9.40 -2.33
CA ILE A 31 12.38 8.09 -2.95
C ILE A 31 13.70 7.99 -3.74
N GLU A 32 14.25 9.10 -4.22
CA GLU A 32 15.54 9.16 -4.90
C GLU A 32 16.70 8.75 -4.01
N GLN A 33 16.58 9.00 -2.70
CA GLN A 33 17.60 8.63 -1.71
C GLN A 33 17.45 7.16 -1.24
N ARG A 34 16.50 6.41 -1.83
CA ARG A 34 16.28 5.02 -1.50
C ARG A 34 17.38 4.16 -2.12
N PRO A 35 18.10 3.33 -1.32
CA PRO A 35 19.16 2.46 -1.82
C PRO A 35 18.70 1.53 -2.94
N GLU A 36 19.58 1.24 -3.91
CA GLU A 36 19.25 0.45 -5.11
C GLU A 36 18.81 -0.98 -4.78
N HIS A 37 19.39 -1.63 -3.77
CA HIS A 37 19.00 -2.97 -3.34
C HIS A 37 17.52 -3.06 -2.92
N ILE A 38 16.90 -1.93 -2.51
CA ILE A 38 15.46 -1.86 -2.24
C ILE A 38 14.69 -1.79 -3.56
N ASN A 39 15.27 -1.15 -4.59
CA ASN A 39 14.64 -1.03 -5.91
C ASN A 39 14.62 -2.36 -6.65
N SER A 40 15.72 -3.12 -6.61
CA SER A 40 15.88 -4.45 -7.20
C SER A 40 14.98 -5.53 -6.55
N ARG A 41 14.45 -5.25 -5.35
CA ARG A 41 13.56 -6.15 -4.59
C ARG A 41 14.21 -7.47 -4.19
N GLU A 42 15.49 -7.44 -3.89
CA GLU A 42 16.27 -8.61 -3.52
C GLU A 42 15.99 -9.09 -2.10
N GLU A 43 15.48 -8.20 -1.25
CA GLU A 43 15.32 -8.46 0.16
C GLU A 43 13.86 -8.29 0.62
N LYS A 44 13.41 -9.14 1.57
CA LYS A 44 12.12 -8.99 2.28
C LYS A 44 12.21 -7.91 3.35
N GLY A 45 11.07 -7.35 3.75
CA GLY A 45 10.98 -6.32 4.80
C GLY A 45 10.91 -4.88 4.26
N HIS A 46 10.89 -4.69 2.96
CA HIS A 46 10.71 -3.40 2.31
C HIS A 46 9.28 -3.25 1.81
N PHE A 47 8.49 -2.46 2.52
CA PHE A 47 7.06 -2.35 2.27
C PHE A 47 6.71 -1.10 1.49
N LYS A 48 5.66 -1.21 0.69
CA LYS A 48 4.94 -0.08 0.14
C LYS A 48 3.61 0.06 0.84
N ILE A 49 3.31 1.27 1.35
CA ILE A 49 2.05 1.60 2.02
C ILE A 49 1.13 2.35 1.05
N ASP A 50 -0.17 2.11 1.17
CA ASP A 50 -1.21 2.85 0.45
C ASP A 50 -2.53 2.84 1.22
N ALA A 51 -3.41 3.79 0.91
CA ALA A 51 -4.73 3.93 1.51
C ALA A 51 -5.83 3.62 0.51
N VAL A 52 -6.65 2.62 0.82
CA VAL A 52 -7.80 2.23 0.00
C VAL A 52 -9.08 2.73 0.64
N LYS A 53 -9.67 3.78 0.04
CA LYS A 53 -10.92 4.40 0.49
C LYS A 53 -12.11 3.72 -0.17
N GLY A 54 -13.19 3.46 0.58
CA GLY A 54 -14.47 3.00 0.04
C GLY A 54 -15.26 4.16 -0.58
N LYS A 55 -16.21 4.67 0.17
CA LYS A 55 -16.99 5.87 -0.19
C LYS A 55 -16.17 7.14 0.03
N ASN A 56 -16.41 8.16 -0.80
CA ASN A 56 -15.86 9.49 -0.54
C ASN A 56 -16.60 10.15 0.62
N GLY A 57 -15.87 10.87 1.46
CA GLY A 57 -16.45 11.61 2.59
C GLY A 57 -15.45 11.85 3.71
N LYS A 58 -15.82 12.75 4.62
CA LYS A 58 -15.09 12.96 5.88
C LYS A 58 -15.51 11.86 6.87
N ASN A 59 -14.59 11.37 7.69
CA ASN A 59 -14.85 10.36 8.73
C ASN A 59 -15.38 9.00 8.23
N VAL A 60 -14.95 8.56 7.07
CA VAL A 60 -15.34 7.27 6.49
C VAL A 60 -14.27 6.23 6.76
N ALA A 61 -14.69 5.01 7.07
CA ALA A 61 -13.78 3.88 7.24
C ALA A 61 -13.03 3.58 5.93
N CYS A 62 -11.77 3.18 6.10
CA CYS A 62 -10.87 2.83 5.02
C CYS A 62 -9.95 1.70 5.46
N ILE A 63 -9.14 1.22 4.57
CA ILE A 63 -8.06 0.30 4.89
C ILE A 63 -6.71 0.88 4.45
N ILE A 64 -5.67 0.52 5.19
CA ILE A 64 -4.28 0.71 4.79
C ILE A 64 -3.73 -0.64 4.36
N THR A 65 -3.02 -0.66 3.24
CA THR A 65 -2.30 -1.82 2.75
C THR A 65 -0.81 -1.60 2.89
N LEU A 66 -0.10 -2.60 3.42
CA LEU A 66 1.36 -2.69 3.37
C LEU A 66 1.71 -3.91 2.54
N VAL A 67 2.34 -3.69 1.39
CA VAL A 67 2.74 -4.75 0.46
C VAL A 67 4.26 -4.88 0.50
N ASP A 68 4.75 -6.05 0.87
CA ASP A 68 6.18 -6.36 0.77
C ASP A 68 6.61 -6.38 -0.69
N ARG A 69 7.72 -5.72 -1.01
CA ARG A 69 8.15 -5.49 -2.39
C ARG A 69 8.70 -6.75 -3.05
N LYS A 70 9.33 -7.65 -2.29
CA LYS A 70 9.86 -8.93 -2.78
C LYS A 70 8.76 -9.99 -2.80
N SER A 71 8.23 -10.35 -1.64
CA SER A 71 7.29 -11.48 -1.48
C SER A 71 5.85 -11.17 -1.90
N ARG A 72 5.51 -9.89 -2.09
CA ARG A 72 4.12 -9.47 -2.36
C ARG A 72 3.16 -9.75 -1.21
N TYR A 73 3.65 -10.18 -0.06
CA TYR A 73 2.83 -10.37 1.12
C TYR A 73 2.18 -9.05 1.54
N THR A 74 0.90 -9.11 1.83
CA THR A 74 0.09 -7.92 2.06
C THR A 74 -0.51 -7.95 3.46
N TYR A 75 -0.18 -6.97 4.29
CA TYR A 75 -0.94 -6.66 5.50
C TYR A 75 -2.05 -5.68 5.17
N ILE A 76 -3.25 -5.92 5.71
CA ILE A 76 -4.40 -5.03 5.56
C ILE A 76 -4.85 -4.56 6.94
N LEU A 77 -4.86 -3.25 7.15
CA LEU A 77 -5.23 -2.63 8.42
C LEU A 77 -6.52 -1.84 8.26
N PHE A 78 -7.54 -2.16 9.03
CA PHE A 78 -8.77 -1.41 9.05
C PHE A 78 -8.61 -0.12 9.87
N LEU A 79 -9.10 0.99 9.35
CA LEU A 79 -9.17 2.28 10.05
C LEU A 79 -10.62 2.80 10.04
N PRO A 80 -11.19 3.14 11.20
CA PRO A 80 -12.51 3.74 11.26
C PRO A 80 -12.54 5.15 10.65
N LYS A 81 -11.37 5.82 10.62
CA LYS A 81 -11.18 7.15 10.04
C LYS A 81 -9.76 7.29 9.52
N LEU A 82 -9.61 7.82 8.30
CA LEU A 82 -8.31 8.06 7.68
C LEU A 82 -7.73 9.40 8.18
N ASN A 83 -6.71 9.30 8.98
CA ASN A 83 -5.83 10.41 9.37
C ASN A 83 -4.46 9.87 9.79
N ALA A 84 -3.45 10.73 9.82
CA ALA A 84 -2.08 10.36 10.10
C ALA A 84 -1.89 9.69 11.49
N GLN A 85 -2.64 10.14 12.49
CA GLN A 85 -2.57 9.55 13.84
C GLN A 85 -3.10 8.11 13.88
N ASN A 86 -4.23 7.83 13.21
CA ASN A 86 -4.80 6.48 13.16
C ASN A 86 -3.93 5.55 12.32
N VAL A 87 -3.32 6.04 11.24
CA VAL A 87 -2.34 5.27 10.45
C VAL A 87 -1.18 4.85 11.34
N ASN A 88 -0.55 5.78 12.06
CA ASN A 88 0.56 5.44 12.96
C ASN A 88 0.15 4.48 14.07
N LYS A 89 -1.01 4.68 14.70
CA LYS A 89 -1.53 3.75 15.72
C LYS A 89 -1.69 2.32 15.18
N ALA A 90 -2.26 2.18 13.97
CA ALA A 90 -2.46 0.88 13.34
C ALA A 90 -1.12 0.20 12.99
N LEU A 91 -0.16 0.97 12.47
CA LEU A 91 1.19 0.47 12.18
C LEU A 91 1.93 0.03 13.45
N TRP A 92 1.87 0.81 14.52
CA TRP A 92 2.46 0.41 15.81
C TRP A 92 1.85 -0.88 16.36
N LYS A 93 0.53 -1.07 16.22
CA LYS A 93 -0.15 -2.32 16.58
C LYS A 93 0.36 -3.50 15.74
N LEU A 94 0.52 -3.30 14.42
CA LEU A 94 1.08 -4.31 13.52
C LEU A 94 2.53 -4.65 13.91
N PHE A 95 3.38 -3.65 14.13
CA PHE A 95 4.80 -3.88 14.47
C PHE A 95 4.99 -4.62 15.78
N ARG A 96 4.12 -4.38 16.77
CA ARG A 96 4.12 -5.16 18.01
C ARG A 96 3.70 -6.61 17.81
N LYS A 97 2.76 -6.86 16.89
CA LYS A 97 2.25 -8.21 16.61
C LYS A 97 3.25 -9.04 15.80
N VAL A 98 3.87 -8.46 14.79
CA VAL A 98 4.74 -9.18 13.83
C VAL A 98 6.21 -9.16 14.26
N GLY A 99 6.60 -8.15 15.02
CA GLY A 99 7.99 -7.87 15.35
C GLY A 99 8.56 -6.74 14.49
N LYS A 100 9.07 -5.70 15.13
CA LYS A 100 9.57 -4.49 14.45
C LYS A 100 10.74 -4.79 13.49
N LYS A 101 11.55 -5.81 13.78
CA LYS A 101 12.71 -6.22 12.97
C LYS A 101 12.32 -6.68 11.56
N SER A 102 11.09 -7.14 11.36
CA SER A 102 10.56 -7.56 10.04
C SER A 102 10.32 -6.38 9.08
N PHE A 103 10.38 -5.14 9.57
CA PHE A 103 10.13 -3.93 8.80
C PHE A 103 11.41 -3.11 8.68
N LYS A 104 12.03 -3.14 7.49
CA LYS A 104 13.29 -2.43 7.18
C LYS A 104 13.05 -1.07 6.54
N SER A 105 12.08 -0.97 5.63
CA SER A 105 11.66 0.31 5.10
C SER A 105 10.19 0.33 4.70
N ILE A 106 9.63 1.54 4.70
CA ILE A 106 8.28 1.83 4.20
C ILE A 106 8.40 2.91 3.13
N THR A 107 7.81 2.68 1.96
CA THR A 107 7.68 3.69 0.91
C THR A 107 6.21 4.11 0.80
N SER A 108 5.96 5.41 0.85
CA SER A 108 4.63 6.03 0.79
C SER A 108 4.52 7.02 -0.37
N ASP A 109 3.31 7.35 -0.76
CA ASP A 109 3.05 8.58 -1.50
C ASP A 109 3.07 9.81 -0.58
N ASN A 110 2.90 11.02 -1.14
CA ASN A 110 2.83 12.28 -0.39
C ASN A 110 1.40 12.59 0.10
N GLY A 111 0.61 11.60 0.47
CA GLY A 111 -0.71 11.78 1.06
C GLY A 111 -0.64 12.41 2.45
N SER A 112 -1.56 13.32 2.77
CA SER A 112 -1.62 13.95 4.10
C SER A 112 -1.83 12.94 5.23
N GLU A 113 -2.45 11.81 4.92
CA GLU A 113 -2.62 10.66 5.81
C GLU A 113 -1.31 10.00 6.24
N PHE A 114 -0.23 10.22 5.50
CA PHE A 114 1.09 9.66 5.76
C PHE A 114 2.08 10.69 6.31
N SER A 115 1.63 11.91 6.59
CA SER A 115 2.49 13.03 7.04
C SER A 115 3.27 12.76 8.35
N ARG A 116 2.82 11.80 9.16
CA ARG A 116 3.47 11.43 10.42
C ARG A 116 4.26 10.12 10.35
N LEU A 117 4.47 9.53 9.17
CA LEU A 117 5.23 8.28 9.05
C LEU A 117 6.69 8.43 9.48
N THR A 118 7.29 9.59 9.32
CA THR A 118 8.66 9.89 9.77
C THR A 118 8.85 9.70 11.28
N GLU A 119 7.79 9.85 12.09
CA GLU A 119 7.85 9.56 13.53
C GLU A 119 8.11 8.08 13.86
N MET A 120 7.94 7.20 12.88
CA MET A 120 8.17 5.76 13.04
C MET A 120 9.60 5.35 12.71
N GLU A 121 10.37 6.26 12.10
CA GLU A 121 11.77 6.00 11.75
C GLU A 121 12.59 5.58 12.98
N SER A 122 13.53 4.73 12.74
CA SER A 122 14.47 4.24 13.75
C SER A 122 15.76 3.76 13.06
N ARG A 123 16.75 3.33 13.83
CA ARG A 123 17.98 2.75 13.27
C ARG A 123 17.70 1.65 12.23
N ASN A 124 16.64 0.87 12.41
CA ASN A 124 16.32 -0.30 11.59
C ASN A 124 15.12 -0.09 10.64
N LEU A 125 14.43 1.04 10.70
CA LEU A 125 13.27 1.34 9.87
C LEU A 125 13.43 2.70 9.22
N LYS A 126 13.48 2.73 7.89
CA LYS A 126 13.54 3.96 7.07
C LYS A 126 12.22 4.21 6.38
N VAL A 127 11.87 5.49 6.20
CA VAL A 127 10.65 5.91 5.50
C VAL A 127 11.04 6.74 4.29
N PHE A 128 10.50 6.38 3.12
CA PHE A 128 10.73 7.07 1.86
C PHE A 128 9.40 7.57 1.30
N PHE A 129 9.41 8.74 0.68
CA PHE A 129 8.24 9.32 0.04
C PHE A 129 8.44 9.44 -1.46
N ALA A 130 7.47 8.95 -2.24
CA ALA A 130 7.42 9.09 -3.69
C ALA A 130 7.25 10.58 -4.07
N HIS A 131 7.58 10.91 -5.31
CA HIS A 131 7.36 12.27 -5.81
C HIS A 131 5.86 12.61 -5.84
N PRO A 132 5.52 13.87 -5.59
CA PRO A 132 4.16 14.35 -5.79
C PRO A 132 3.70 14.06 -7.23
N TYR A 133 2.51 13.50 -7.38
CA TYR A 133 1.89 13.17 -8.69
C TYR A 133 2.55 12.05 -9.51
N SER A 134 3.49 11.30 -8.97
CA SER A 134 4.19 10.19 -9.64
C SER A 134 3.52 8.84 -9.32
N SER A 135 2.29 8.65 -9.79
CA SER A 135 1.52 7.40 -9.54
C SER A 135 2.20 6.16 -10.12
N TYR A 136 2.99 6.28 -11.21
CA TYR A 136 3.73 5.18 -11.82
C TYR A 136 4.76 4.53 -10.87
N GLU A 137 5.29 5.28 -9.91
CA GLU A 137 6.14 4.75 -8.85
C GLU A 137 5.36 3.82 -7.89
N CYS A 138 4.02 3.79 -8.05
CA CYS A 138 3.08 3.08 -7.18
C CYS A 138 2.47 1.81 -7.79
N GLY A 139 2.89 1.35 -8.97
CA GLY A 139 2.23 0.27 -9.73
C GLY A 139 2.02 -1.05 -8.98
N THR A 140 2.88 -1.42 -8.03
CA THR A 140 2.69 -2.63 -7.21
C THR A 140 1.42 -2.58 -6.36
N ASN A 141 1.10 -1.41 -5.79
CA ASN A 141 -0.10 -1.23 -4.98
C ASN A 141 -1.36 -1.20 -5.83
N GLU A 142 -1.30 -0.67 -7.05
CA GLU A 142 -2.47 -0.62 -7.95
C GLU A 142 -3.01 -2.02 -8.23
N ASN A 143 -2.14 -2.99 -8.52
CA ASN A 143 -2.55 -4.38 -8.73
C ASN A 143 -3.16 -5.00 -7.46
N THR A 144 -2.51 -4.83 -6.30
CA THR A 144 -3.02 -5.33 -5.02
C THR A 144 -4.35 -4.68 -4.66
N ASN A 145 -4.46 -3.36 -4.85
CA ASN A 145 -5.70 -2.63 -4.61
C ASN A 145 -6.82 -3.08 -5.57
N GLY A 146 -6.47 -3.42 -6.83
CA GLY A 146 -7.40 -4.01 -7.78
C GLY A 146 -8.03 -5.31 -7.27
N LEU A 147 -7.20 -6.21 -6.71
CA LEU A 147 -7.67 -7.46 -6.10
C LEU A 147 -8.53 -7.21 -4.85
N ILE A 148 -8.14 -6.26 -4.00
CA ILE A 148 -8.93 -5.87 -2.83
C ILE A 148 -10.30 -5.33 -3.24
N ARG A 149 -10.39 -4.63 -4.39
CA ARG A 149 -11.65 -4.08 -4.91
C ARG A 149 -12.66 -5.15 -5.35
N GLU A 150 -12.25 -6.38 -5.54
CA GLU A 150 -13.16 -7.51 -5.76
C GLU A 150 -14.02 -7.77 -4.51
N PHE A 151 -13.47 -7.53 -3.31
CA PHE A 151 -14.15 -7.72 -2.01
C PHE A 151 -14.74 -6.41 -1.46
N LEU A 152 -14.02 -5.31 -1.65
CA LEU A 152 -14.36 -3.97 -1.13
C LEU A 152 -14.52 -2.97 -2.29
N PRO A 153 -15.65 -2.98 -3.01
CA PRO A 153 -15.85 -2.15 -4.19
C PRO A 153 -15.73 -0.64 -3.90
N LYS A 154 -15.18 0.09 -4.87
CA LYS A 154 -15.11 1.55 -4.81
C LYS A 154 -16.52 2.16 -4.73
N GLY A 155 -16.69 3.19 -3.91
CA GLY A 155 -17.97 3.88 -3.72
C GLY A 155 -18.88 3.27 -2.63
N LYS A 156 -18.58 2.06 -2.14
CA LYS A 156 -19.31 1.45 -1.03
C LYS A 156 -18.67 1.76 0.32
N SER A 157 -19.49 1.84 1.38
CA SER A 157 -18.97 2.03 2.75
C SER A 157 -18.19 0.80 3.21
N MET A 158 -17.10 1.02 3.93
CA MET A 158 -16.34 -0.02 4.61
C MET A 158 -16.71 -0.13 6.11
N ASN A 159 -17.66 0.68 6.59
CA ASN A 159 -18.12 0.61 7.98
C ASN A 159 -18.69 -0.79 8.27
N GLY A 160 -18.32 -1.37 9.41
CA GLY A 160 -18.73 -2.71 9.79
C GLY A 160 -17.99 -3.87 9.10
N LYS A 161 -17.08 -3.58 8.17
CA LYS A 161 -16.28 -4.58 7.43
C LYS A 161 -15.02 -5.05 8.15
N GLU A 162 -14.76 -4.56 9.36
CA GLU A 162 -13.52 -4.86 10.11
C GLU A 162 -13.29 -6.37 10.26
N LYS A 163 -14.36 -7.14 10.55
CA LYS A 163 -14.28 -8.61 10.73
C LYS A 163 -13.97 -9.36 9.44
N GLU A 164 -14.22 -8.77 8.26
CA GLU A 164 -13.95 -9.36 6.95
C GLU A 164 -12.46 -9.20 6.55
N ILE A 165 -11.78 -8.20 7.09
CA ILE A 165 -10.41 -7.85 6.67
C ILE A 165 -9.41 -9.00 6.84
N PRO A 166 -9.37 -9.76 7.94
CA PRO A 166 -8.45 -10.89 8.07
C PRO A 166 -8.69 -11.98 7.03
N LYS A 167 -9.96 -12.26 6.68
CA LYS A 167 -10.31 -13.22 5.64
C LYS A 167 -9.84 -12.75 4.26
N ILE A 168 -10.07 -11.49 3.93
CA ILE A 168 -9.59 -10.90 2.66
C ILE A 168 -8.07 -10.96 2.58
N GLN A 169 -7.37 -10.60 3.65
CA GLN A 169 -5.91 -10.66 3.71
C GLN A 169 -5.40 -12.08 3.46
N LYS A 170 -6.01 -13.08 4.10
CA LYS A 170 -5.66 -14.50 3.91
C LYS A 170 -5.82 -14.91 2.46
N ILE A 171 -7.00 -14.71 1.86
CA ILE A 171 -7.28 -15.05 0.45
C ILE A 171 -6.25 -14.40 -0.51
N LEU A 172 -5.89 -13.14 -0.27
CA LEU A 172 -4.91 -12.43 -1.11
C LEU A 172 -3.50 -13.00 -0.98
N ASN A 173 -3.10 -13.44 0.21
CA ASN A 173 -1.76 -13.96 0.46
C ASN A 173 -1.62 -15.44 0.07
N GLU A 174 -2.69 -16.22 0.11
CA GLU A 174 -2.74 -17.61 -0.39
C GLU A 174 -2.79 -17.71 -1.92
N ARG A 175 -3.07 -16.60 -2.62
CA ARG A 175 -3.17 -16.61 -4.07
C ARG A 175 -1.81 -16.80 -4.74
N CYS A 176 -1.67 -17.84 -5.57
CA CYS A 176 -0.48 -18.09 -6.36
C CYS A 176 -0.20 -16.95 -7.35
N ARG A 177 1.07 -16.61 -7.53
CA ARG A 177 1.51 -15.50 -8.37
C ARG A 177 2.59 -15.93 -9.35
N LYS A 178 2.39 -15.67 -10.64
CA LYS A 178 3.39 -15.96 -11.68
C LYS A 178 4.77 -15.34 -11.36
N ILE A 179 4.80 -14.13 -10.79
CA ILE A 179 6.05 -13.44 -10.42
C ILE A 179 6.79 -14.10 -9.24
N LEU A 180 6.16 -15.04 -8.54
CA LEU A 180 6.72 -15.83 -7.44
C LEU A 180 6.82 -17.32 -7.83
N ASP A 181 7.00 -17.62 -9.12
CA ASP A 181 7.07 -18.97 -9.67
C ASP A 181 5.85 -19.83 -9.27
N TYR A 182 4.66 -19.22 -9.37
CA TYR A 182 3.37 -19.80 -8.98
C TYR A 182 3.21 -20.15 -7.51
N ARG A 183 4.13 -19.73 -6.65
CA ARG A 183 3.98 -19.80 -5.20
C ARG A 183 3.03 -18.71 -4.69
N SER A 184 2.40 -18.96 -3.54
CA SER A 184 1.63 -17.92 -2.86
C SER A 184 2.54 -16.88 -2.21
N ALA A 185 2.00 -15.68 -1.96
CA ALA A 185 2.75 -14.64 -1.25
C ALA A 185 3.07 -15.06 0.19
N GLU A 186 2.19 -15.86 0.82
CA GLU A 186 2.35 -16.38 2.18
C GLU A 186 3.50 -17.38 2.24
N GLU A 187 3.50 -18.41 1.39
CA GLU A 187 4.59 -19.38 1.30
C GLU A 187 5.93 -18.69 1.06
N TYR A 188 5.99 -17.78 0.05
CA TYR A 188 7.23 -17.09 -0.28
C TYR A 188 7.72 -16.17 0.85
N HIS A 189 6.81 -15.53 1.59
CA HIS A 189 7.16 -14.59 2.66
C HIS A 189 7.74 -15.30 3.88
N PHE A 190 7.16 -16.44 4.28
CA PHE A 190 7.57 -17.19 5.46
C PHE A 190 8.60 -18.29 5.18
N ASP A 191 8.90 -18.55 3.92
CA ASP A 191 9.98 -19.46 3.56
C ASP A 191 11.34 -18.81 3.88
N ASN A 192 12.06 -19.43 4.84
CA ASN A 192 13.39 -18.98 5.25
C ASN A 192 14.51 -19.45 4.33
N THR A 193 14.21 -20.32 3.34
CA THR A 193 15.19 -20.82 2.36
C THR A 193 15.41 -19.86 1.20
N VAL A 194 14.52 -18.86 1.04
CA VAL A 194 14.63 -17.80 0.02
C VAL A 194 15.21 -16.55 0.68
N ALA A 195 16.52 -16.55 0.90
CA ALA A 195 17.28 -15.38 1.33
C ALA A 195 17.52 -14.43 0.15
#